data_909dc5a11fd8adcb38acd439e10085c6
#
_entry.id   909dc5a11fd8adcb38acd439e10085c6
#
_cell.length_a   1.000
_cell.length_b   1.000
_cell.length_c   1.000
_cell.angle_alpha   90.00
_cell.angle_beta   90.00
_cell.angle_gamma   90.00
#
_symmetry.space_group_name_H-M   'P 1'
#
loop_
_entity.id
_entity.type
_entity.pdbx_description
1 polymer ?
#
loop_
_entity_poly.entity_id
_entity_poly.type
_entity_poly.pdbx_seq_one_letter_code
_entity_poly.pdbx_strand_id
1 'polypeptide(L)'
;SKLIYPREIYQLGEEIYCEALRHIVEAWEGRPDSLQQVGDLSVPEYLTRWLRESVMNLSPDTYGRYAYDMGRVIIPYFERKRLSLKALTPRDLETFFRYERQQEEATVQQLLDWHRELTDALQYAVDSNWLKTNPVKTVDPCLDNSPVLFNDFLMDWLKMMKSRVAITTYANYEIVITRRR
;
A
#
# COMPACT_ATOMS: atom_id res chain seq x y z
N SER A 1 -12.15 -14.17 12.66
CA SER A 1 -12.72 -12.84 12.91
C SER A 1 -12.53 -12.01 11.65
N LYS A 2 -13.60 -11.80 10.88
CA LYS A 2 -13.58 -10.96 9.67
C LYS A 2 -13.24 -9.54 10.11
N LEU A 3 -12.14 -9.00 9.58
CA LEU A 3 -11.96 -7.56 9.48
C LEU A 3 -13.18 -7.04 8.70
N ILE A 4 -14.07 -6.35 9.39
CA ILE A 4 -15.23 -5.71 8.76
C ILE A 4 -14.65 -4.44 8.13
N TYR A 5 -14.27 -4.56 6.85
CA TYR A 5 -14.13 -3.35 6.04
C TYR A 5 -15.50 -2.68 6.01
N PRO A 6 -15.58 -1.36 6.19
CA PRO A 6 -16.84 -0.67 6.02
C PRO A 6 -17.45 -1.05 4.66
N ARG A 7 -18.76 -1.27 4.63
CA ARG A 7 -19.50 -1.67 3.42
C ARG A 7 -19.22 -0.76 2.23
N GLU A 8 -18.93 0.50 2.52
CA GLU A 8 -18.54 1.53 1.55
C GLU A 8 -17.20 1.26 0.85
N ILE A 9 -16.20 0.67 1.55
CA ILE A 9 -14.92 0.28 0.94
C ILE A 9 -15.11 -0.89 -0.02
N TYR A 10 -16.02 -1.81 0.30
CA TYR A 10 -16.34 -2.94 -0.56
C TYR A 10 -17.04 -2.48 -1.85
N GLN A 11 -18.02 -1.56 -1.74
CA GLN A 11 -18.71 -0.98 -2.88
C GLN A 11 -17.76 -0.17 -3.77
N LEU A 12 -16.89 0.64 -3.18
CA LEU A 12 -15.88 1.39 -3.91
C LEU A 12 -14.90 0.47 -4.65
N GLY A 13 -14.50 -0.64 -4.03
CA GLY A 13 -13.67 -1.68 -4.65
C GLY A 13 -14.36 -2.35 -5.85
N GLU A 14 -15.65 -2.69 -5.74
CA GLU A 14 -16.45 -3.24 -6.84
C GLU A 14 -16.63 -2.23 -7.98
N GLU A 15 -16.91 -0.98 -7.68
CA GLU A 15 -17.06 0.08 -8.70
C GLU A 15 -15.74 0.28 -9.46
N ILE A 16 -14.61 0.39 -8.76
CA ILE A 16 -13.27 0.52 -9.35
C ILE A 16 -12.93 -0.74 -10.18
N TYR A 17 -13.27 -1.93 -9.69
CA TYR A 17 -13.08 -3.18 -10.40
C TYR A 17 -13.89 -3.22 -11.70
N CYS A 18 -15.17 -2.87 -11.66
CA CYS A 18 -16.03 -2.82 -12.85
C CYS A 18 -15.58 -1.74 -13.85
N GLU A 19 -15.13 -0.59 -13.37
CA GLU A 19 -14.59 0.47 -14.21
C GLU A 19 -13.28 0.05 -14.86
N ALA A 20 -12.39 -0.60 -14.13
CA ALA A 20 -11.14 -1.14 -14.67
C ALA A 20 -11.39 -2.23 -15.72
N LEU A 21 -12.35 -3.14 -15.50
CA LEU A 21 -12.76 -4.13 -16.51
C LEU A 21 -13.26 -3.46 -17.77
N ARG A 22 -14.09 -2.42 -17.65
CA ARG A 22 -14.61 -1.67 -18.80
C ARG A 22 -13.48 -1.06 -19.61
N HIS A 23 -12.53 -0.39 -18.94
CA HIS A 23 -11.36 0.20 -19.60
C HIS A 23 -10.43 -0.83 -20.24
N ILE A 24 -10.31 -2.03 -19.67
CA ILE A 24 -9.54 -3.12 -20.26
C ILE A 24 -10.19 -3.58 -21.58
N VAL A 25 -11.51 -3.76 -21.59
CA VAL A 25 -12.25 -4.17 -22.80
C VAL A 25 -12.14 -3.08 -23.88
N GLU A 26 -12.33 -1.83 -23.53
CA GLU A 26 -12.20 -0.68 -24.45
C GLU A 26 -10.77 -0.54 -24.99
N ALA A 27 -9.75 -0.77 -24.16
CA ALA A 27 -8.35 -0.71 -24.57
C ALA A 27 -7.93 -1.90 -25.46
N TRP A 28 -8.63 -3.04 -25.39
CA TRP A 28 -8.38 -4.18 -26.30
C TRP A 28 -8.89 -3.91 -27.71
N GLU A 29 -9.92 -3.11 -27.86
CA GLU A 29 -10.48 -2.73 -29.16
C GLU A 29 -9.70 -1.61 -29.89
N GLY A 30 -8.80 -0.90 -29.20
CA GLY A 30 -8.12 0.30 -29.69
C GLY A 30 -6.59 0.34 -29.57
N ARG A 31 -5.86 -0.79 -29.58
CA ARG A 31 -4.39 -0.77 -29.39
C ARG A 31 -3.62 -0.03 -30.47
N PRO A 32 -2.86 1.01 -30.10
CA PRO A 32 -1.56 1.26 -30.68
C PRO A 32 -0.48 0.53 -29.85
N ASP A 33 0.36 -0.21 -30.53
CA ASP A 33 1.59 -0.84 -30.03
C ASP A 33 2.59 0.20 -29.51
N SER A 34 2.35 0.82 -28.37
CA SER A 34 3.30 1.76 -27.76
C SER A 34 3.85 1.25 -26.43
N LEU A 35 4.29 0.00 -26.41
CA LEU A 35 5.15 -0.53 -25.32
C LEU A 35 6.51 0.17 -25.24
N GLN A 36 6.83 1.07 -26.17
CA GLN A 36 8.13 1.72 -26.28
C GLN A 36 8.32 2.97 -25.40
N GLN A 37 7.28 3.49 -24.72
CA GLN A 37 7.38 4.70 -23.93
C GLN A 37 7.23 4.52 -22.40
N VAL A 38 7.31 3.31 -21.89
CA VAL A 38 7.23 3.06 -20.44
C VAL A 38 8.42 3.67 -19.68
N GLY A 39 9.48 4.02 -20.40
CA GLY A 39 10.69 4.60 -19.81
C GLY A 39 10.54 5.95 -19.14
N ASP A 40 9.50 6.71 -19.49
CA ASP A 40 9.26 8.06 -19.02
C ASP A 40 8.00 8.19 -18.15
N LEU A 41 7.33 7.08 -17.80
CA LEU A 41 6.16 7.12 -16.93
C LEU A 41 6.54 7.66 -15.55
N SER A 42 5.71 8.55 -15.02
CA SER A 42 5.76 8.90 -13.60
C SER A 42 5.33 7.72 -12.74
N VAL A 43 5.74 7.71 -11.47
CA VAL A 43 5.33 6.68 -10.51
C VAL A 43 3.80 6.58 -10.42
N PRO A 44 3.02 7.69 -10.32
CA PRO A 44 1.56 7.63 -10.32
C PRO A 44 0.96 7.00 -11.56
N GLU A 45 1.42 7.38 -12.75
CA GLU A 45 0.94 6.82 -14.02
C GLU A 45 1.23 5.32 -14.12
N TYR A 46 2.43 4.91 -13.68
CA TYR A 46 2.80 3.51 -13.61
C TYR A 46 1.88 2.72 -12.67
N LEU A 47 1.70 3.18 -11.44
CA LEU A 47 0.86 2.50 -10.44
C LEU A 47 -0.60 2.40 -10.90
N THR A 48 -1.14 3.46 -11.48
CA THR A 48 -2.49 3.47 -12.06
C THR A 48 -2.61 2.44 -13.18
N ARG A 49 -1.62 2.37 -14.06
CA ARG A 49 -1.59 1.40 -15.16
C ARG A 49 -1.47 -0.02 -14.63
N TRP A 50 -0.52 -0.28 -13.73
CA TRP A 50 -0.33 -1.59 -13.12
C TRP A 50 -1.61 -2.07 -12.42
N LEU A 51 -2.29 -1.19 -11.68
CA LEU A 51 -3.54 -1.53 -11.01
C LEU A 51 -4.63 -1.97 -12.00
N ARG A 52 -4.77 -1.27 -13.12
CA ARG A 52 -5.71 -1.67 -14.20
C ARG A 52 -5.36 -3.03 -14.81
N GLU A 53 -4.08 -3.30 -15.06
CA GLU A 53 -3.61 -4.57 -15.61
C GLU A 53 -3.74 -5.73 -14.61
N SER A 54 -3.67 -5.45 -13.32
CA SER A 54 -3.72 -6.45 -12.24
C SER A 54 -5.14 -6.93 -11.93
N VAL A 55 -6.17 -6.27 -12.43
CA VAL A 55 -7.58 -6.61 -12.17
C VAL A 55 -7.92 -8.08 -12.44
N MET A 56 -7.31 -8.67 -13.47
CA MET A 56 -7.55 -10.06 -13.86
C MET A 56 -6.72 -11.08 -13.06
N ASN A 57 -5.71 -10.62 -12.33
CA ASN A 57 -4.75 -11.48 -11.63
C ASN A 57 -4.93 -11.46 -10.11
N LEU A 58 -5.67 -10.50 -9.57
CA LEU A 58 -5.95 -10.36 -8.16
C LEU A 58 -7.38 -10.81 -7.83
N SER A 59 -7.58 -11.34 -6.62
CA SER A 59 -8.94 -11.55 -6.14
C SER A 59 -9.66 -10.20 -5.97
N PRO A 60 -11.01 -10.14 -6.12
CA PRO A 60 -11.77 -8.90 -5.95
C PRO A 60 -11.47 -8.17 -4.63
N ASP A 61 -11.36 -8.91 -3.53
CA ASP A 61 -11.05 -8.35 -2.21
C ASP A 61 -9.64 -7.73 -2.16
N THR A 62 -8.66 -8.42 -2.75
CA THR A 62 -7.27 -7.92 -2.81
C THR A 62 -7.18 -6.70 -3.71
N TYR A 63 -7.81 -6.76 -4.88
CA TYR A 63 -7.85 -5.64 -5.80
C TYR A 63 -8.52 -4.42 -5.19
N GLY A 64 -9.67 -4.58 -4.52
CA GLY A 64 -10.40 -3.49 -3.88
C GLY A 64 -9.56 -2.79 -2.80
N ARG A 65 -8.79 -3.56 -2.01
CA ARG A 65 -7.86 -3.00 -1.03
C ARG A 65 -6.73 -2.23 -1.70
N TYR A 66 -6.06 -2.83 -2.70
CA TYR A 66 -4.96 -2.18 -3.42
C TYR A 66 -5.43 -0.91 -4.13
N ALA A 67 -6.61 -0.94 -4.77
CA ALA A 67 -7.18 0.22 -5.41
C ALA A 67 -7.48 1.35 -4.42
N TYR A 68 -7.99 1.00 -3.23
CA TYR A 68 -8.25 1.97 -2.17
C TYR A 68 -6.97 2.60 -1.64
N ASP A 69 -5.98 1.78 -1.23
CA ASP A 69 -4.74 2.26 -0.63
C ASP A 69 -3.89 3.05 -1.63
N MET A 70 -3.76 2.53 -2.85
CA MET A 70 -3.04 3.23 -3.92
C MET A 70 -3.74 4.54 -4.33
N GLY A 71 -5.07 4.52 -4.50
CA GLY A 71 -5.82 5.69 -4.94
C GLY A 71 -5.93 6.80 -3.89
N ARG A 72 -5.96 6.45 -2.61
CA ARG A 72 -6.15 7.41 -1.51
C ARG A 72 -4.85 7.92 -0.89
N VAL A 73 -3.80 7.11 -0.90
CA VAL A 73 -2.57 7.38 -0.14
C VAL A 73 -1.36 7.44 -1.07
N ILE A 74 -1.05 6.32 -1.74
CA ILE A 74 0.24 6.16 -2.43
C ILE A 74 0.33 7.07 -3.66
N ILE A 75 -0.63 6.97 -4.57
CA ILE A 75 -0.65 7.76 -5.82
C ILE A 75 -0.66 9.26 -5.53
N PRO A 76 -1.55 9.81 -4.67
CA PRO A 76 -1.56 11.24 -4.35
C PRO A 76 -0.26 11.75 -3.73
N TYR A 77 0.43 10.91 -2.96
CA TYR A 77 1.75 11.29 -2.43
C TYR A 77 2.76 11.49 -3.56
N PHE A 78 2.89 10.52 -4.47
CA PHE A 78 3.86 10.58 -5.56
C PHE A 78 3.47 11.58 -6.66
N GLU A 79 2.20 11.91 -6.85
CA GLU A 79 1.77 12.99 -7.75
C GLU A 79 2.40 14.33 -7.37
N ARG A 80 2.46 14.62 -6.07
CA ARG A 80 3.11 15.84 -5.55
C ARG A 80 4.62 15.87 -5.79
N LYS A 81 5.25 14.69 -5.93
CA LYS A 81 6.70 14.56 -6.12
C LYS A 81 7.15 14.61 -7.57
N ARG A 82 6.25 14.38 -8.54
CA ARG A 82 6.54 14.34 -10.00
C ARG A 82 7.72 13.44 -10.35
N LEU A 83 7.86 12.32 -9.68
CA LEU A 83 8.98 11.40 -9.82
C LEU A 83 8.71 10.40 -10.94
N SER A 84 9.70 10.19 -11.83
CA SER A 84 9.61 9.14 -12.84
C SER A 84 9.89 7.76 -12.23
N LEU A 85 9.31 6.70 -12.80
CA LEU A 85 9.52 5.32 -12.35
C LEU A 85 11.01 4.94 -12.29
N LYS A 86 11.78 5.33 -13.30
CA LYS A 86 13.22 5.04 -13.38
C LYS A 86 14.06 5.80 -12.35
N ALA A 87 13.59 6.95 -11.89
CA ALA A 87 14.26 7.76 -10.90
C ALA A 87 13.87 7.39 -9.45
N LEU A 88 12.92 6.48 -9.27
CA LEU A 88 12.45 6.04 -7.95
C LEU A 88 13.58 5.30 -7.21
N THR A 89 13.95 5.81 -6.04
CA THR A 89 15.00 5.25 -5.19
C THR A 89 14.42 4.69 -3.89
N PRO A 90 15.15 3.80 -3.18
CA PRO A 90 14.78 3.38 -1.83
C PRO A 90 14.54 4.56 -0.88
N ARG A 91 15.34 5.63 -0.99
CA ARG A 91 15.22 6.83 -0.15
C ARG A 91 13.90 7.58 -0.36
N ASP A 92 13.36 7.58 -1.57
CA ASP A 92 12.06 8.19 -1.84
C ASP A 92 10.93 7.42 -1.15
N LEU A 93 11.05 6.08 -1.13
CA LEU A 93 10.12 5.19 -0.44
C LEU A 93 10.23 5.30 1.09
N GLU A 94 11.44 5.36 1.63
CA GLU A 94 11.66 5.64 3.06
C GLU A 94 11.05 6.97 3.47
N THR A 95 11.16 7.99 2.62
CA THR A 95 10.57 9.31 2.86
C THR A 95 9.06 9.24 2.82
N PHE A 96 8.46 8.44 1.93
CA PHE A 96 7.03 8.17 1.89
C PHE A 96 6.55 7.53 3.19
N PHE A 97 7.12 6.40 3.61
CA PHE A 97 6.70 5.70 4.83
C PHE A 97 6.86 6.57 6.08
N ARG A 98 7.95 7.34 6.15
CA ARG A 98 8.16 8.28 7.25
C ARG A 98 7.10 9.38 7.28
N TYR A 99 6.76 9.94 6.13
CA TYR A 99 5.73 10.96 6.01
C TYR A 99 4.37 10.43 6.47
N GLU A 100 3.95 9.29 5.97
CA GLU A 100 2.66 8.70 6.31
C GLU A 100 2.56 8.36 7.81
N ARG A 101 3.66 7.90 8.39
CA ARG A 101 3.72 7.62 9.83
C ARG A 101 3.66 8.88 10.69
N GLN A 102 4.42 9.90 10.34
CA GLN A 102 4.61 11.10 11.18
C GLN A 102 3.54 12.16 10.99
N GLN A 103 3.03 12.32 9.77
CA GLN A 103 2.09 13.37 9.43
C GLN A 103 0.65 12.88 9.33
N GLU A 104 0.45 11.64 8.87
CA GLU A 104 -0.87 11.05 8.65
C GLU A 104 -1.21 9.98 9.70
N GLU A 105 -0.35 9.78 10.69
CA GLU A 105 -0.54 8.84 11.81
C GLU A 105 -0.83 7.39 11.38
N ALA A 106 -0.25 6.96 10.26
CA ALA A 106 -0.44 5.62 9.74
C ALA A 106 0.00 4.55 10.77
N THR A 107 -0.82 3.53 10.92
CA THR A 107 -0.50 2.39 11.78
C THR A 107 0.59 1.51 11.16
N VAL A 108 1.30 0.75 11.97
CA VAL A 108 2.30 -0.22 11.51
C VAL A 108 1.71 -1.21 10.51
N GLN A 109 0.45 -1.65 10.73
CA GLN A 109 -0.21 -2.57 9.81
C GLN A 109 -0.44 -1.93 8.44
N GLN A 110 -0.87 -0.68 8.38
CA GLN A 110 -1.04 0.05 7.12
C GLN A 110 0.29 0.21 6.38
N LEU A 111 1.37 0.59 7.09
CA LEU A 111 2.70 0.71 6.48
C LEU A 111 3.17 -0.63 5.88
N LEU A 112 2.95 -1.76 6.58
CA LEU A 112 3.28 -3.10 6.10
C LEU A 112 2.42 -3.51 4.89
N ASP A 113 1.15 -3.17 4.89
CA ASP A 113 0.25 -3.44 3.76
C ASP A 113 0.68 -2.63 2.52
N TRP A 114 0.93 -1.34 2.64
CA TRP A 114 1.44 -0.49 1.54
C TRP A 114 2.82 -0.93 1.05
N HIS A 115 3.70 -1.39 1.94
CA HIS A 115 4.99 -1.95 1.55
C HIS A 115 4.81 -3.19 0.66
N ARG A 116 3.91 -4.11 1.03
CA ARG A 116 3.59 -5.29 0.23
C ARG A 116 3.01 -4.90 -1.13
N GLU A 117 2.05 -3.99 -1.16
CA GLU A 117 1.42 -3.52 -2.38
C GLU A 117 2.41 -2.87 -3.35
N LEU A 118 3.29 -2.00 -2.83
CA LEU A 118 4.38 -1.41 -3.61
C LEU A 118 5.40 -2.47 -4.05
N THR A 119 5.67 -3.48 -3.21
CA THR A 119 6.56 -4.60 -3.57
C THR A 119 6.00 -5.35 -4.77
N ASP A 120 4.72 -5.69 -4.77
CA ASP A 120 4.07 -6.41 -5.85
C ASP A 120 4.06 -5.58 -7.14
N ALA A 121 3.66 -4.31 -7.05
CA ALA A 121 3.63 -3.42 -8.20
C ALA A 121 5.02 -3.23 -8.82
N LEU A 122 6.03 -2.92 -8.01
CA LEU A 122 7.39 -2.66 -8.52
C LEU A 122 8.14 -3.95 -8.91
N GLN A 123 7.73 -5.12 -8.37
CA GLN A 123 8.24 -6.39 -8.86
C GLN A 123 7.79 -6.66 -10.30
N TYR A 124 6.53 -6.35 -10.63
CA TYR A 124 6.04 -6.44 -12.00
C TYR A 124 6.84 -5.54 -12.96
N ALA A 125 7.27 -4.35 -12.53
CA ALA A 125 8.15 -3.49 -13.33
C ALA A 125 9.52 -4.11 -13.56
N VAL A 126 10.05 -4.84 -12.58
CA VAL A 126 11.33 -5.58 -12.74
C VAL A 126 11.16 -6.75 -13.68
N ASP A 127 10.10 -7.55 -13.51
CA ASP A 127 9.82 -8.72 -14.36
C ASP A 127 9.55 -8.33 -15.82
N SER A 128 9.03 -7.12 -16.03
CA SER A 128 8.83 -6.50 -17.35
C SER A 128 10.07 -5.78 -17.90
N ASN A 129 11.21 -5.84 -17.22
CA ASN A 129 12.46 -5.15 -17.58
C ASN A 129 12.39 -3.60 -17.62
N TRP A 130 11.43 -3.00 -16.93
CA TRP A 130 11.31 -1.54 -16.81
C TRP A 130 12.16 -0.97 -15.68
N LEU A 131 12.39 -1.77 -14.64
CA LEU A 131 13.35 -1.51 -13.57
C LEU A 131 14.41 -2.62 -13.52
N LYS A 132 15.61 -2.27 -13.09
CA LYS A 132 16.69 -3.26 -12.87
C LYS A 132 16.50 -4.03 -11.57
N THR A 133 16.04 -3.35 -10.53
CA THR A 133 15.84 -3.90 -9.19
C THR A 133 14.61 -3.28 -8.57
N ASN A 134 13.98 -4.00 -7.65
CA ASN A 134 12.84 -3.49 -6.90
C ASN A 134 13.34 -2.67 -5.70
N PRO A 135 13.17 -1.33 -5.70
CA PRO A 135 13.71 -0.48 -4.65
C PRO A 135 13.02 -0.66 -3.30
N VAL A 136 11.79 -1.20 -3.26
CA VAL A 136 11.05 -1.43 -2.02
C VAL A 136 11.68 -2.51 -1.16
N LYS A 137 12.30 -3.54 -1.78
CA LYS A 137 12.85 -4.69 -1.05
C LYS A 137 13.95 -4.36 -0.05
N THR A 138 14.60 -3.21 -0.20
CA THR A 138 15.65 -2.74 0.71
C THR A 138 15.14 -1.74 1.74
N VAL A 139 13.87 -1.41 1.69
CA VAL A 139 13.23 -0.44 2.58
C VAL A 139 12.50 -1.18 3.70
N ASP A 140 12.75 -0.79 4.93
CA ASP A 140 11.91 -1.16 6.06
C ASP A 140 10.84 -0.09 6.24
N PRO A 141 9.54 -0.40 6.03
CA PRO A 141 8.47 0.59 6.14
C PRO A 141 8.31 1.11 7.57
N CYS A 142 8.84 0.39 8.54
CA CYS A 142 8.75 0.72 9.96
C CYS A 142 10.01 1.39 10.51
N LEU A 143 11.05 1.61 9.69
CA LEU A 143 12.28 2.26 10.12
C LEU A 143 12.01 3.71 10.56
N ASP A 144 11.68 3.79 11.82
CA ASP A 144 12.11 4.89 12.66
C ASP A 144 13.23 4.31 13.54
N ASN A 145 14.45 4.81 13.46
CA ASN A 145 15.58 4.39 14.32
C ASN A 145 15.36 4.76 15.80
N SER A 146 14.12 4.97 16.19
CA SER A 146 13.69 5.21 17.54
C SER A 146 13.37 3.89 18.22
N PRO A 147 13.87 3.65 19.44
CA PRO A 147 13.50 2.48 20.25
C PRO A 147 11.99 2.41 20.61
N VAL A 148 11.21 3.34 20.11
CA VAL A 148 9.76 3.50 20.31
C VAL A 148 8.94 2.51 19.48
N LEU A 149 9.46 1.94 18.40
CA LEU A 149 8.70 1.11 17.44
C LEU A 149 8.02 -0.11 18.05
N PHE A 150 8.71 -0.83 18.94
CA PHE A 150 8.11 -2.00 19.60
C PHE A 150 7.00 -1.58 20.56
N ASN A 151 7.17 -0.47 21.25
CA ASN A 151 6.15 0.07 22.14
C ASN A 151 4.93 0.58 21.37
N ASP A 152 5.12 1.26 20.24
CA ASP A 152 4.02 1.77 19.42
C ASP A 152 3.22 0.61 18.83
N PHE A 153 3.90 -0.41 18.31
CA PHE A 153 3.25 -1.65 17.87
C PHE A 153 2.43 -2.29 18.99
N LEU A 154 3.00 -2.40 20.19
CA LEU A 154 2.30 -2.97 21.35
C LEU A 154 1.10 -2.12 21.78
N MET A 155 1.21 -0.80 21.74
CA MET A 155 0.10 0.10 22.10
C MET A 155 -1.03 0.05 21.08
N ASP A 156 -0.72 0.00 19.79
CA ASP A 156 -1.72 -0.15 18.72
C ASP A 156 -2.38 -1.53 18.78
N TRP A 157 -1.57 -2.59 19.00
CA TRP A 157 -2.09 -3.93 19.25
C TRP A 157 -3.03 -3.97 20.46
N LEU A 158 -2.65 -3.30 21.55
CA LEU A 158 -3.46 -3.20 22.76
C LEU A 158 -4.78 -2.49 22.51
N LYS A 159 -4.78 -1.36 21.77
CA LYS A 159 -6.00 -0.66 21.35
C LYS A 159 -6.93 -1.57 20.55
N MET A 160 -6.36 -2.33 19.60
CA MET A 160 -7.12 -3.28 18.79
C MET A 160 -7.72 -4.40 19.65
N MET A 161 -7.02 -4.87 20.67
CA MET A 161 -7.49 -5.94 21.57
C MET A 161 -8.60 -5.49 22.53
N LYS A 162 -8.72 -4.20 22.79
CA LYS A 162 -9.73 -3.65 23.71
C LYS A 162 -11.17 -4.07 23.38
N SER A 163 -11.49 -4.21 22.10
CA SER A 163 -12.82 -4.62 21.62
C SER A 163 -12.94 -6.13 21.34
N ARG A 164 -11.85 -6.89 21.47
CA ARG A 164 -11.78 -8.30 21.05
C ARG A 164 -11.63 -9.31 22.17
N VAL A 165 -11.21 -8.86 23.33
CA VAL A 165 -10.96 -9.74 24.49
C VAL A 165 -11.78 -9.32 25.69
N ALA A 166 -11.97 -10.22 26.66
CA ALA A 166 -12.63 -9.92 27.93
C ALA A 166 -11.85 -8.83 28.69
N ILE A 167 -12.56 -8.02 29.46
CA ILE A 167 -12.00 -6.87 30.21
C ILE A 167 -10.83 -7.31 31.11
N THR A 168 -10.93 -8.46 31.73
CA THR A 168 -9.87 -9.02 32.59
C THR A 168 -8.62 -9.38 31.81
N THR A 169 -8.77 -9.94 30.61
CA THR A 169 -7.67 -10.28 29.71
C THR A 169 -6.98 -9.03 29.19
N TYR A 170 -7.77 -8.01 28.82
CA TYR A 170 -7.24 -6.71 28.39
C TYR A 170 -6.42 -6.05 29.49
N ALA A 171 -6.93 -6.00 30.73
CA ALA A 171 -6.23 -5.43 31.88
C ALA A 171 -4.89 -6.13 32.14
N ASN A 172 -4.81 -7.46 31.98
CA ASN A 172 -3.56 -8.19 32.09
C ASN A 172 -2.55 -7.80 31.00
N TYR A 173 -2.99 -7.66 29.75
CA TYR A 173 -2.13 -7.20 28.67
C TYR A 173 -1.62 -5.78 28.89
N GLU A 174 -2.50 -4.87 29.33
CA GLU A 174 -2.16 -3.48 29.63
C GLU A 174 -1.09 -3.40 30.74
N ILE A 175 -1.22 -4.15 31.82
CA ILE A 175 -0.24 -4.21 32.92
C ILE A 175 1.12 -4.71 32.43
N VAL A 176 1.16 -5.77 31.62
CA VAL A 176 2.42 -6.35 31.10
C VAL A 176 3.13 -5.37 30.17
N ILE A 177 2.40 -4.67 29.32
CA ILE A 177 2.96 -3.74 28.34
C ILE A 177 3.43 -2.45 29.00
N THR A 178 2.67 -1.91 29.96
CA THR A 178 2.99 -0.63 30.63
C THR A 178 4.06 -0.76 31.71
N ARG A 179 4.24 -1.93 32.32
CA ARG A 179 5.28 -2.15 33.37
C ARG A 179 6.70 -2.28 32.82
N ARG A 180 6.90 -2.36 31.51
CA ARG A 180 8.23 -2.44 30.88
C ARG A 180 8.79 -1.09 30.42
N ARG A 181 8.24 0.00 30.94
CA ARG A 181 8.84 1.35 30.80
C ARG A 181 9.89 1.63 31.86
#